data_8db59090f76c02fd025519a825a85245
#
_entry.id   8db59090f76c02fd025519a825a85245
#
_cell.length_a   1.000
_cell.length_b   1.000
_cell.length_c   1.000
_cell.angle_alpha   90.00
_cell.angle_beta   90.00
_cell.angle_gamma   90.00
#
_symmetry.space_group_name_H-M   'P 1'
#
loop_
_entity.id
_entity.type
_entity.pdbx_description
1 polymer ?
#
loop_
_entity_poly.entity_id
_entity_poly.type
_entity_poly.pdbx_seq_one_letter_code
_entity_poly.pdbx_strand_id
1 'polypeptide(L)'
;EYGEGVSQINETIKAVYKLSQKGMQVLWLWPNVDAGSDDVSNGIRTFRENIKARNIRFFKNFQPEEYVSLLANAKCIIGNSSSGIREASFLGTPCVNIGTRPTGRERGENVIDVNYKSDEIYNAILKQIKNGKYTKSNLFGDGNSGKKIAQILSTVEPKIQKKISYSI
;
A
#
# COMPACT_ATOMS: atom_id res chain seq x y z
N GLU A 1 -2.96 10.37 10.77
CA GLU A 1 -2.71 11.47 11.68
C GLU A 1 -2.82 10.95 13.10
N TYR A 2 -2.05 11.50 14.02
CA TYR A 2 -1.94 11.00 15.38
C TYR A 2 -3.28 11.20 16.12
N GLY A 3 -3.81 10.16 16.78
CA GLY A 3 -5.05 10.23 17.55
C GLY A 3 -6.34 9.98 16.77
N GLU A 4 -6.31 9.89 15.43
CA GLU A 4 -7.50 9.66 14.61
C GLU A 4 -7.57 8.27 13.95
N GLY A 5 -6.69 7.35 14.35
CA GLY A 5 -6.54 6.03 13.75
C GLY A 5 -7.85 5.24 13.67
N VAL A 6 -8.65 5.26 14.74
CA VAL A 6 -9.95 4.57 14.78
C VAL A 6 -10.96 5.17 13.79
N SER A 7 -11.03 6.50 13.69
CA SER A 7 -11.92 7.17 12.74
C SER A 7 -11.52 6.86 11.30
N GLN A 8 -10.23 6.95 11.00
CA GLN A 8 -9.66 6.73 9.68
C GLN A 8 -9.87 5.28 9.20
N ILE A 9 -9.62 4.29 10.07
CA ILE A 9 -9.84 2.90 9.70
C ILE A 9 -11.32 2.57 9.51
N ASN A 10 -12.21 3.18 10.29
CA ASN A 10 -13.64 2.99 10.14
C ASN A 10 -14.16 3.46 8.78
N GLU A 11 -13.66 4.57 8.25
CA GLU A 11 -14.02 5.03 6.90
C GLU A 11 -13.55 4.04 5.82
N THR A 12 -12.35 3.49 5.97
CA THR A 12 -11.84 2.44 5.08
C THR A 12 -12.69 1.17 5.16
N ILE A 13 -13.04 0.74 6.38
CA ILE A 13 -13.90 -0.43 6.62
C ILE A 13 -15.27 -0.26 5.95
N LYS A 14 -15.91 0.91 6.10
CA LYS A 14 -17.20 1.20 5.46
C LYS A 14 -17.13 1.03 3.94
N ALA A 15 -16.10 1.61 3.30
CA ALA A 15 -15.91 1.52 1.86
C ALA A 15 -15.69 0.07 1.39
N VAL A 16 -14.80 -0.65 2.05
CA VAL A 16 -14.46 -2.04 1.71
C VAL A 16 -15.64 -2.98 1.98
N TYR A 17 -16.36 -2.80 3.07
CA TYR A 17 -17.57 -3.58 3.38
C TYR A 17 -18.64 -3.39 2.31
N LYS A 18 -18.91 -2.15 1.87
CA LYS A 18 -19.83 -1.84 0.77
C LYS A 18 -19.45 -2.56 -0.54
N LEU A 19 -18.15 -2.69 -0.84
CA LEU A 19 -17.66 -3.46 -1.98
C LEU A 19 -17.90 -4.97 -1.80
N SER A 20 -17.63 -5.49 -0.61
CA SER A 20 -17.81 -6.90 -0.30
C SER A 20 -19.26 -7.36 -0.41
N GLN A 21 -20.21 -6.50 -0.05
CA GLN A 21 -21.64 -6.74 -0.22
C GLN A 21 -22.08 -6.84 -1.69
N LYS A 22 -21.28 -6.25 -2.61
CA LYS A 22 -21.47 -6.41 -4.07
C LYS A 22 -20.76 -7.63 -4.64
N GLY A 23 -20.34 -8.58 -3.82
CA GLY A 23 -19.70 -9.81 -4.21
C GLY A 23 -18.20 -9.74 -4.49
N MET A 24 -17.58 -8.59 -4.25
CA MET A 24 -16.12 -8.45 -4.42
C MET A 24 -15.38 -9.19 -3.32
N GLN A 25 -14.39 -10.00 -3.70
CA GLN A 25 -13.49 -10.67 -2.77
C GLN A 25 -12.42 -9.69 -2.29
N VAL A 26 -12.19 -9.65 -0.98
CA VAL A 26 -11.19 -8.79 -0.35
C VAL A 26 -10.25 -9.65 0.47
N LEU A 27 -8.95 -9.49 0.21
CA LEU A 27 -7.87 -10.00 1.05
C LEU A 27 -7.38 -8.84 1.92
N TRP A 28 -7.62 -8.93 3.22
CA TRP A 28 -7.22 -7.89 4.16
C TRP A 28 -5.96 -8.33 4.90
N LEU A 29 -4.87 -7.61 4.69
CA LEU A 29 -3.63 -7.82 5.42
C LEU A 29 -3.67 -7.05 6.73
N TRP A 30 -3.21 -7.72 7.81
CA TRP A 30 -3.06 -7.08 9.11
C TRP A 30 -2.03 -5.94 9.03
N PRO A 31 -2.25 -4.82 9.73
CA PRO A 31 -1.29 -3.72 9.73
C PRO A 31 0.06 -4.16 10.31
N ASN A 32 1.14 -3.54 9.80
CA ASN A 32 2.46 -3.68 10.39
C ASN A 32 2.51 -3.03 11.77
N VAL A 33 3.56 -3.36 12.56
CA VAL A 33 3.81 -2.78 13.88
C VAL A 33 4.43 -1.38 13.71
N ASP A 34 3.63 -0.44 13.21
CA ASP A 34 3.99 0.97 13.07
C ASP A 34 3.30 1.80 14.16
N ALA A 35 3.74 3.03 14.40
CA ALA A 35 3.06 3.94 15.32
C ALA A 35 1.60 4.16 14.91
N GLY A 36 0.65 4.00 15.85
CA GLY A 36 -0.80 4.09 15.60
C GLY A 36 -1.43 2.80 15.04
N SER A 37 -0.67 1.71 14.90
CA SER A 37 -1.20 0.41 14.43
C SER A 37 -2.19 -0.23 15.39
N ASP A 38 -2.12 0.10 16.69
CA ASP A 38 -3.02 -0.45 17.70
C ASP A 38 -4.46 0.03 17.47
N ASP A 39 -4.67 1.31 17.18
CA ASP A 39 -5.97 1.87 16.87
C ASP A 39 -6.58 1.23 15.62
N VAL A 40 -5.75 1.07 14.57
CA VAL A 40 -6.16 0.42 13.33
C VAL A 40 -6.51 -1.06 13.59
N SER A 41 -5.70 -1.76 14.36
CA SER A 41 -5.92 -3.17 14.73
C SER A 41 -7.20 -3.34 15.55
N ASN A 42 -7.47 -2.44 16.50
CA ASN A 42 -8.69 -2.46 17.29
C ASN A 42 -9.95 -2.24 16.44
N GLY A 43 -9.92 -1.28 15.52
CA GLY A 43 -11.03 -1.06 14.60
C GLY A 43 -11.31 -2.29 13.72
N ILE A 44 -10.26 -2.93 13.20
CA ILE A 44 -10.40 -4.17 12.40
C ILE A 44 -10.96 -5.33 13.24
N ARG A 45 -10.48 -5.52 14.49
CA ARG A 45 -11.01 -6.55 15.39
C ARG A 45 -12.48 -6.36 15.68
N THR A 46 -12.86 -5.14 16.09
CA THR A 46 -14.26 -4.78 16.38
C THR A 46 -15.16 -5.04 15.16
N PHE A 47 -14.73 -4.66 13.97
CA PHE A 47 -15.46 -4.96 12.74
C PHE A 47 -15.63 -6.47 12.53
N ARG A 48 -14.55 -7.23 12.66
CA ARG A 48 -14.53 -8.69 12.43
C ARG A 48 -15.40 -9.46 13.42
N GLU A 49 -15.49 -9.00 14.68
CA GLU A 49 -16.31 -9.60 15.73
C GLU A 49 -17.79 -9.32 15.53
N ASN A 50 -18.13 -8.10 15.11
CA ASN A 50 -19.51 -7.66 14.97
C ASN A 50 -20.15 -8.00 13.62
N ILE A 51 -19.34 -8.16 12.56
CA ILE A 51 -19.83 -8.32 11.19
C ILE A 51 -19.20 -9.55 10.53
N LYS A 52 -20.04 -10.53 10.18
CA LYS A 52 -19.63 -11.72 9.41
C LYS A 52 -19.59 -11.38 7.90
N ALA A 53 -18.56 -10.70 7.45
CA ALA A 53 -18.37 -10.36 6.03
C ALA A 53 -17.78 -11.56 5.27
N ARG A 54 -18.62 -12.37 4.60
CA ARG A 54 -18.21 -13.62 3.90
C ARG A 54 -17.15 -13.39 2.81
N ASN A 55 -17.14 -12.22 2.19
CA ASN A 55 -16.24 -11.90 1.08
C ASN A 55 -14.95 -11.18 1.53
N ILE A 56 -14.73 -10.99 2.85
CA ILE A 56 -13.51 -10.39 3.40
C ILE A 56 -12.76 -11.46 4.17
N ARG A 57 -11.54 -11.75 3.74
CA ARG A 57 -10.65 -12.70 4.42
C ARG A 57 -9.44 -11.96 4.99
N PHE A 58 -9.11 -12.24 6.26
CA PHE A 58 -8.04 -11.58 6.99
C PHE A 58 -6.82 -12.48 7.07
N PHE A 59 -5.65 -11.92 6.75
CA PHE A 59 -4.36 -12.60 6.79
C PHE A 59 -3.36 -11.76 7.59
N LYS A 60 -2.44 -12.43 8.30
CA LYS A 60 -1.36 -11.74 9.01
C LYS A 60 -0.28 -11.32 8.03
N ASN A 61 0.17 -12.25 7.21
CA ASN A 61 1.24 -12.07 6.23
C ASN A 61 1.18 -13.15 5.15
N PHE A 62 1.94 -12.97 4.08
CA PHE A 62 2.23 -13.93 3.04
C PHE A 62 3.74 -14.04 2.85
N GLN A 63 4.22 -15.14 2.29
CA GLN A 63 5.59 -15.20 1.79
C GLN A 63 5.77 -14.18 0.65
N PRO A 64 6.98 -13.64 0.46
CA PRO A 64 7.19 -12.57 -0.53
C PRO A 64 6.69 -12.92 -1.94
N GLU A 65 6.93 -14.16 -2.40
CA GLU A 65 6.53 -14.63 -3.72
C GLU A 65 5.00 -14.74 -3.85
N GLU A 66 4.34 -15.22 -2.79
CA GLU A 66 2.88 -15.31 -2.73
C GLU A 66 2.28 -13.90 -2.75
N TYR A 67 2.85 -12.98 -1.95
CA TYR A 67 2.39 -11.60 -1.89
C TYR A 67 2.50 -10.90 -3.26
N VAL A 68 3.65 -11.04 -3.92
CA VAL A 68 3.85 -10.46 -5.26
C VAL A 68 2.88 -11.06 -6.27
N SER A 69 2.64 -12.38 -6.20
CA SER A 69 1.66 -13.05 -7.07
C SER A 69 0.25 -12.53 -6.82
N LEU A 70 -0.17 -12.40 -5.56
CA LEU A 70 -1.47 -11.84 -5.20
C LEU A 70 -1.61 -10.39 -5.69
N LEU A 71 -0.58 -9.57 -5.47
CA LEU A 71 -0.56 -8.19 -5.91
C LEU A 71 -0.63 -8.07 -7.44
N ALA A 72 0.10 -8.92 -8.15
CA ALA A 72 0.08 -8.96 -9.62
C ALA A 72 -1.29 -9.34 -10.19
N ASN A 73 -2.08 -10.12 -9.47
CA ASN A 73 -3.41 -10.57 -9.90
C ASN A 73 -4.56 -9.77 -9.27
N ALA A 74 -4.28 -8.88 -8.33
CA ALA A 74 -5.29 -8.02 -7.73
C ALA A 74 -5.88 -7.03 -8.74
N LYS A 75 -7.18 -6.77 -8.63
CA LYS A 75 -7.84 -5.71 -9.40
C LYS A 75 -7.44 -4.31 -8.90
N CYS A 76 -7.18 -4.19 -7.61
CA CYS A 76 -6.75 -2.95 -6.98
C CYS A 76 -6.13 -3.26 -5.61
N ILE A 77 -5.03 -2.58 -5.25
CA ILE A 77 -4.54 -2.51 -3.87
C ILE A 77 -5.05 -1.23 -3.21
N ILE A 78 -5.42 -1.33 -1.92
CA ILE A 78 -6.05 -0.24 -1.18
C ILE A 78 -5.33 -0.08 0.15
N GLY A 79 -5.01 1.14 0.53
CA GLY A 79 -4.41 1.46 1.82
C GLY A 79 -3.27 2.47 1.70
N ASN A 80 -2.42 2.55 2.73
CA ASN A 80 -1.29 3.47 2.81
C ASN A 80 0.08 2.77 2.77
N SER A 81 0.12 1.53 2.30
CA SER A 81 1.37 0.77 2.16
C SER A 81 2.22 1.30 1.02
N SER A 82 3.55 1.36 1.24
CA SER A 82 4.50 1.67 0.16
C SER A 82 4.44 0.68 -1.00
N SER A 83 3.96 -0.52 -0.75
CA SER A 83 3.79 -1.56 -1.77
C SER A 83 2.79 -1.16 -2.87
N GLY A 84 1.73 -0.42 -2.52
CA GLY A 84 0.79 0.14 -3.50
C GLY A 84 1.42 1.18 -4.43
N ILE A 85 2.48 1.85 -3.95
CA ILE A 85 3.20 2.87 -4.73
C ILE A 85 4.34 2.25 -5.53
N ARG A 86 5.14 1.36 -4.93
CA ARG A 86 6.39 0.84 -5.51
C ARG A 86 6.16 -0.44 -6.30
N GLU A 87 5.87 -1.53 -5.62
CA GLU A 87 5.70 -2.85 -6.24
C GLU A 87 4.50 -2.88 -7.17
N ALA A 88 3.37 -2.27 -6.79
CA ALA A 88 2.19 -2.20 -7.62
C ALA A 88 2.41 -1.37 -8.89
N SER A 89 3.23 -0.33 -8.85
CA SER A 89 3.62 0.45 -10.03
C SER A 89 4.41 -0.40 -11.02
N PHE A 90 5.39 -1.17 -10.53
CA PHE A 90 6.16 -2.11 -11.36
C PHE A 90 5.27 -3.20 -11.98
N LEU A 91 4.25 -3.67 -11.25
CA LEU A 91 3.32 -4.70 -11.72
C LEU A 91 2.16 -4.14 -12.57
N GLY A 92 2.01 -2.83 -12.64
CA GLY A 92 0.87 -2.16 -13.26
C GLY A 92 -0.45 -2.36 -12.50
N THR A 93 -0.39 -2.70 -11.21
CA THR A 93 -1.58 -2.94 -10.41
C THR A 93 -2.18 -1.62 -9.94
N PRO A 94 -3.49 -1.37 -10.18
CA PRO A 94 -4.18 -0.18 -9.70
C PRO A 94 -4.04 -0.02 -8.19
N CYS A 95 -3.85 1.21 -7.71
CA CYS A 95 -3.69 1.53 -6.30
C CYS A 95 -4.60 2.70 -5.90
N VAL A 96 -5.31 2.55 -4.78
CA VAL A 96 -5.95 3.64 -4.06
C VAL A 96 -5.17 3.86 -2.78
N ASN A 97 -4.39 4.94 -2.74
CA ASN A 97 -3.64 5.34 -1.57
C ASN A 97 -4.53 6.20 -0.67
N ILE A 98 -4.68 5.80 0.60
CA ILE A 98 -5.54 6.48 1.57
C ILE A 98 -4.70 7.29 2.54
N GLY A 99 -4.97 8.60 2.58
CA GLY A 99 -4.34 9.53 3.51
C GLY A 99 -2.95 9.98 3.10
N THR A 100 -2.26 10.63 4.04
CA THR A 100 -1.09 11.47 3.80
C THR A 100 0.25 10.81 4.08
N ARG A 101 0.26 9.58 4.62
CA ARG A 101 1.51 8.89 5.03
C ARG A 101 2.61 8.89 3.96
N PRO A 102 2.31 8.64 2.67
CA PRO A 102 3.32 8.66 1.63
C PRO A 102 3.43 10.01 0.90
N THR A 103 3.00 11.12 1.49
CA THR A 103 3.12 12.46 0.90
C THR A 103 4.58 12.78 0.57
N GLY A 104 4.80 13.40 -0.60
CA GLY A 104 6.14 13.77 -1.08
C GLY A 104 6.90 12.64 -1.78
N ARG A 105 6.36 11.40 -1.82
CA ARG A 105 6.96 10.33 -2.62
C ARG A 105 6.50 10.44 -4.07
N GLU A 106 7.35 10.03 -5.00
CA GLU A 106 6.98 9.89 -6.41
C GLU A 106 5.81 8.92 -6.57
N ARG A 107 5.00 9.14 -7.60
CA ARG A 107 3.80 8.37 -7.93
C ARG A 107 3.88 7.80 -9.33
N GLY A 108 3.59 6.52 -9.48
CA GLY A 108 3.25 5.95 -10.79
C GLY A 108 1.82 6.34 -11.20
N GLU A 109 1.50 6.21 -12.45
CA GLU A 109 0.16 6.47 -13.01
C GLU A 109 -0.93 5.57 -12.38
N ASN A 110 -0.52 4.44 -11.79
CA ASN A 110 -1.38 3.46 -11.16
C ASN A 110 -1.99 3.94 -9.83
N VAL A 111 -1.56 5.09 -9.27
CA VAL A 111 -1.95 5.54 -7.92
C VAL A 111 -2.97 6.67 -7.98
N ILE A 112 -4.07 6.51 -7.25
CA ILE A 112 -5.02 7.59 -6.93
C ILE A 112 -4.93 7.84 -5.42
N ASP A 113 -4.61 9.07 -5.02
CA ASP A 113 -4.63 9.49 -3.62
C ASP A 113 -6.03 9.95 -3.23
N VAL A 114 -6.49 9.53 -2.05
CA VAL A 114 -7.79 9.92 -1.47
C VAL A 114 -7.66 10.24 0.02
N ASN A 115 -8.60 11.04 0.52
CA ASN A 115 -8.72 11.30 1.95
C ASN A 115 -9.44 10.15 2.67
N TYR A 116 -9.55 10.28 4.02
CA TYR A 116 -10.24 9.33 4.88
C TYR A 116 -11.77 9.53 4.85
N LYS A 117 -12.38 9.43 3.66
CA LYS A 117 -13.84 9.48 3.49
C LYS A 117 -14.30 8.25 2.72
N SER A 118 -15.20 7.50 3.31
CA SER A 118 -15.66 6.21 2.76
C SER A 118 -16.17 6.29 1.33
N ASP A 119 -16.90 7.34 0.97
CA ASP A 119 -17.42 7.48 -0.39
C ASP A 119 -16.31 7.88 -1.40
N GLU A 120 -15.33 8.69 -1.01
CA GLU A 120 -14.16 9.00 -1.84
C GLU A 120 -13.35 7.72 -2.10
N ILE A 121 -13.07 6.94 -1.04
CA ILE A 121 -12.37 5.66 -1.12
C ILE A 121 -13.11 4.70 -2.03
N TYR A 122 -14.41 4.52 -1.79
CA TYR A 122 -15.25 3.62 -2.57
C TYR A 122 -15.26 3.96 -4.06
N ASN A 123 -15.48 5.23 -4.40
CA ASN A 123 -15.53 5.69 -5.79
C ASN A 123 -14.18 5.57 -6.49
N ALA A 124 -13.07 5.87 -5.79
CA ALA A 124 -11.73 5.68 -6.31
C ALA A 124 -11.42 4.21 -6.63
N ILE A 125 -11.85 3.29 -5.74
CA ILE A 125 -11.69 1.85 -5.99
C ILE A 125 -12.46 1.42 -7.24
N LEU A 126 -13.72 1.84 -7.38
CA LEU A 126 -14.50 1.51 -8.57
C LEU A 126 -13.87 2.09 -9.86
N LYS A 127 -13.35 3.30 -9.80
CA LYS A 127 -12.63 3.93 -10.92
C LYS A 127 -11.39 3.12 -11.29
N GLN A 128 -10.59 2.72 -10.32
CA GLN A 128 -9.39 1.90 -10.52
C GLN A 128 -9.71 0.51 -11.10
N ILE A 129 -10.74 -0.14 -10.58
CA ILE A 129 -11.18 -1.45 -11.08
C ILE A 129 -11.69 -1.33 -12.53
N LYS A 130 -12.41 -0.27 -12.86
CA LYS A 130 -12.92 -0.02 -14.22
C LYS A 130 -11.77 0.28 -15.20
N ASN A 131 -10.75 1.02 -14.76
CA ASN A 131 -9.56 1.30 -15.58
C ASN A 131 -8.77 0.03 -15.90
N GLY A 132 -8.70 -0.91 -14.95
CA GLY A 132 -7.90 -2.13 -15.09
C GLY A 132 -6.40 -1.88 -14.91
N LYS A 133 -5.58 -2.79 -15.45
CA LYS A 133 -4.12 -2.73 -15.33
C LYS A 133 -3.53 -1.53 -16.04
N TYR A 134 -2.51 -0.95 -15.43
CA TYR A 134 -1.67 0.11 -15.99
C TYR A 134 -0.44 -0.48 -16.70
N THR A 135 0.21 0.30 -17.51
CA THR A 135 1.53 -0.03 -18.04
C THR A 135 2.53 -0.17 -16.89
N LYS A 136 3.37 -1.20 -16.94
CA LYS A 136 4.44 -1.40 -15.95
C LYS A 136 5.40 -0.22 -15.96
N SER A 137 5.76 0.26 -14.77
CA SER A 137 6.65 1.40 -14.59
C SER A 137 7.95 0.98 -13.90
N ASN A 138 9.08 1.43 -14.43
CA ASN A 138 10.40 1.26 -13.82
C ASN A 138 10.80 2.45 -12.94
N LEU A 139 9.86 3.31 -12.57
CA LEU A 139 10.10 4.51 -11.75
C LEU A 139 10.91 4.20 -10.47
N PHE A 140 10.64 3.06 -9.85
CA PHE A 140 11.32 2.62 -8.63
C PHE A 140 12.41 1.58 -8.87
N GLY A 141 12.81 1.35 -10.11
CA GLY A 141 13.88 0.45 -10.51
C GLY A 141 13.46 -0.64 -11.48
N ASP A 142 14.46 -1.28 -12.04
CA ASP A 142 14.34 -2.30 -13.08
C ASP A 142 14.75 -3.72 -12.62
N GLY A 143 14.93 -3.90 -11.29
CA GLY A 143 15.39 -5.15 -10.69
C GLY A 143 16.91 -5.36 -10.71
N ASN A 144 17.67 -4.45 -11.31
CA ASN A 144 19.14 -4.57 -11.46
C ASN A 144 19.94 -3.81 -10.38
N SER A 145 19.31 -3.34 -9.31
CA SER A 145 19.97 -2.53 -8.28
C SER A 145 21.17 -3.24 -7.64
N GLY A 146 21.05 -4.53 -7.32
CA GLY A 146 22.15 -5.33 -6.76
C GLY A 146 23.36 -5.38 -7.68
N LYS A 147 23.15 -5.59 -8.99
CA LYS A 147 24.24 -5.59 -10.00
C LYS A 147 24.91 -4.23 -10.10
N LYS A 148 24.13 -3.14 -10.14
CA LYS A 148 24.63 -1.75 -10.19
C LYS A 148 25.45 -1.42 -8.94
N ILE A 149 24.96 -1.81 -7.75
CA ILE A 149 25.65 -1.62 -6.47
C ILE A 149 26.97 -2.39 -6.47
N ALA A 150 26.98 -3.68 -6.84
CA ALA A 150 28.18 -4.48 -6.90
C ALA A 150 29.24 -3.88 -7.85
N GLN A 151 28.81 -3.39 -9.02
CA GLN A 151 29.68 -2.73 -9.97
C GLN A 151 30.32 -1.45 -9.40
N ILE A 152 29.51 -0.60 -8.73
CA ILE A 152 30.02 0.62 -8.09
C ILE A 152 31.01 0.26 -6.98
N LEU A 153 30.66 -0.71 -6.11
CA LEU A 153 31.52 -1.13 -5.01
C LEU A 153 32.83 -1.73 -5.46
N SER A 154 32.89 -2.35 -6.65
CA SER A 154 34.13 -2.90 -7.21
C SER A 154 35.09 -1.84 -7.73
N THR A 155 34.65 -0.61 -7.94
CA THR A 155 35.44 0.47 -8.54
C THR A 155 35.65 1.67 -7.63
N VAL A 156 34.82 1.82 -6.58
CA VAL A 156 34.91 2.97 -5.67
C VAL A 156 36.00 2.76 -4.63
N GLU A 157 36.81 3.79 -4.43
CA GLU A 157 37.74 3.84 -3.28
C GLU A 157 36.97 4.28 -2.03
N PRO A 158 36.87 3.40 -1.01
CA PRO A 158 36.12 3.74 0.19
C PRO A 158 36.84 4.79 1.01
N LYS A 159 36.17 5.90 1.31
CA LYS A 159 36.66 6.90 2.27
C LYS A 159 36.40 6.39 3.70
N ILE A 160 37.46 6.00 4.40
CA ILE A 160 37.39 5.45 5.75
C ILE A 160 36.90 6.48 6.76
N GLN A 161 37.26 7.77 6.60
CA GLN A 161 36.86 8.83 7.49
C GLN A 161 35.76 9.71 6.90
N LYS A 162 34.66 9.79 7.62
CA LYS A 162 33.57 10.72 7.33
C LYS A 162 33.92 12.11 7.86
N LYS A 163 33.77 13.13 7.02
CA LYS A 163 33.74 14.52 7.48
C LYS A 163 32.30 14.93 7.68
N ILE A 164 32.00 15.53 8.83
CA ILE A 164 30.70 16.13 9.07
C ILE A 164 30.62 17.39 8.21
N SER A 165 29.62 17.48 7.35
CA SER A 165 29.35 18.64 6.53
C SER A 165 28.25 19.44 7.21
N TYR A 166 28.59 20.62 7.74
CA TYR A 166 27.59 21.59 8.20
C TYR A 166 27.30 22.55 7.04
N SER A 167 26.05 22.67 6.66
CA SER A 167 25.58 23.84 5.92
C SER A 167 25.31 24.93 6.96
N ILE A 168 26.07 26.01 6.92
CA ILE A 168 25.83 27.25 7.68
C ILE A 168 24.82 28.07 6.90
#